data_c314eb369c73bcbf227038e7e0a3628d
#
_entry.id   c314eb369c73bcbf227038e7e0a3628d
#
_cell.length_a   1.000
_cell.length_b   1.000
_cell.length_c   1.000
_cell.angle_alpha   90.00
_cell.angle_beta   90.00
_cell.angle_gamma   90.00
#
_symmetry.space_group_name_H-M   'P 1'
#
loop_
_entity.id
_entity.type
_entity.pdbx_description
1 polymer ?
#
loop_
_entity_poly.entity_id
_entity_poly.type
_entity_poly.pdbx_seq_one_letter_code
_entity_poly.pdbx_strand_id
1 'polypeptide(L)'
;MVLDYHNIKTARWRMITHRNMNHLDKQYEEIAEELRFPLFVKPVNCGSSIGINKANDFEELDDAVKTAFSHDNKVIIEEFIKGRELEVAVAGYDSPYASYVGEIKACNDFYDYDAKYVLGDSELCIPADIDDEKMKEIRETAIKAYKVLGCKGLSRVDFFMTENGDVYLNEINTLPGFTP
;
A
#
# COMPACT_ATOMS: atom_id res chain seq x y z
N MET A 1 12.86 -5.03 0.17
CA MET A 1 14.05 -5.80 0.68
C MET A 1 13.65 -7.05 1.45
N VAL A 2 13.01 -7.00 2.64
CA VAL A 2 12.61 -8.23 3.37
C VAL A 2 11.57 -9.02 2.57
N LEU A 3 10.52 -8.38 2.11
CA LEU A 3 9.45 -9.01 1.33
C LEU A 3 9.96 -9.59 0.00
N ASP A 4 10.81 -8.83 -0.73
CA ASP A 4 11.42 -9.29 -1.98
C ASP A 4 12.29 -10.55 -1.78
N TYR A 5 13.10 -10.56 -0.71
CA TYR A 5 13.91 -11.74 -0.36
C TYR A 5 13.05 -13.00 -0.17
N HIS A 6 11.82 -12.80 0.30
CA HIS A 6 10.85 -13.87 0.49
C HIS A 6 9.90 -14.07 -0.70
N ASN A 7 10.18 -13.48 -1.86
CA ASN A 7 9.32 -13.55 -3.06
C ASN A 7 7.86 -13.13 -2.79
N ILE A 8 7.68 -12.03 -2.05
CA ILE A 8 6.40 -11.38 -1.87
C ILE A 8 6.45 -10.10 -2.71
N LYS A 9 5.60 -10.01 -3.74
CA LYS A 9 5.56 -8.85 -4.63
C LYS A 9 5.06 -7.61 -3.88
N THR A 10 5.73 -6.49 -4.07
CA THR A 10 5.30 -5.14 -3.68
C THR A 10 5.38 -4.21 -4.88
N ALA A 11 4.75 -3.06 -4.84
CA ALA A 11 5.01 -2.01 -5.82
C ALA A 11 6.52 -1.69 -5.85
N ARG A 12 7.05 -1.34 -7.03
CA ARG A 12 8.43 -0.83 -7.13
C ARG A 12 8.46 0.55 -6.49
N TRP A 13 9.56 0.87 -5.83
CA TRP A 13 9.65 2.09 -5.04
C TRP A 13 11.04 2.69 -5.01
N ARG A 14 11.10 3.99 -4.72
CA ARG A 14 12.31 4.74 -4.40
C ARG A 14 12.07 5.58 -3.15
N MET A 15 13.12 5.86 -2.42
CA MET A 15 13.04 6.65 -1.18
C MET A 15 13.89 7.90 -1.30
N ILE A 16 13.29 9.04 -0.97
CA ILE A 16 13.97 10.32 -0.79
C ILE A 16 14.01 10.65 0.70
N THR A 17 15.14 11.20 1.16
CA THR A 17 15.31 11.68 2.52
C THR A 17 15.81 13.12 2.49
N HIS A 18 15.64 13.88 3.58
CA HIS A 18 16.20 15.22 3.67
C HIS A 18 17.72 15.30 3.37
N ARG A 19 18.45 14.23 3.58
CA ARG A 19 19.88 14.17 3.26
C ARG A 19 20.16 14.11 1.76
N ASN A 20 19.19 13.64 0.98
CA ASN A 20 19.33 13.41 -0.47
C ASN A 20 18.59 14.49 -1.28
N MET A 21 18.12 15.58 -0.69
CA MET A 21 17.38 16.66 -1.37
C MET A 21 18.23 17.46 -2.37
N ASN A 22 19.53 17.25 -2.41
CA ASN A 22 20.37 17.88 -3.43
C ASN A 22 20.09 17.22 -4.79
N HIS A 23 19.84 18.03 -5.82
CA HIS A 23 19.57 17.58 -7.18
C HIS A 23 18.25 16.78 -7.32
N LEU A 24 17.17 17.25 -6.73
CA LEU A 24 15.84 16.62 -6.80
C LEU A 24 15.38 16.41 -8.26
N ASP A 25 15.58 17.39 -9.13
CA ASP A 25 15.18 17.29 -10.54
C ASP A 25 15.76 16.04 -11.21
N LYS A 26 17.06 15.79 -11.02
CA LYS A 26 17.70 14.59 -11.56
C LYS A 26 17.18 13.30 -10.93
N GLN A 27 16.92 13.31 -9.62
CA GLN A 27 16.32 12.16 -8.94
C GLN A 27 14.90 11.88 -9.46
N TYR A 28 14.11 12.93 -9.74
CA TYR A 28 12.77 12.77 -10.30
C TYR A 28 12.81 12.17 -11.71
N GLU A 29 13.77 12.60 -12.56
CA GLU A 29 13.99 12.01 -13.87
C GLU A 29 14.30 10.51 -13.76
N GLU A 30 15.28 10.14 -12.93
CA GLU A 30 15.67 8.74 -12.71
C GLU A 30 14.50 7.89 -12.16
N ILE A 31 13.70 8.44 -11.22
CA ILE A 31 12.53 7.78 -10.66
C ILE A 31 11.43 7.59 -11.72
N ALA A 32 11.16 8.64 -12.52
CA ALA A 32 10.12 8.58 -13.54
C ALA A 32 10.50 7.64 -14.71
N GLU A 33 11.77 7.54 -15.07
CA GLU A 33 12.26 6.57 -16.05
C GLU A 33 12.03 5.13 -15.57
N GLU A 34 12.25 4.88 -14.27
CA GLU A 34 12.14 3.53 -13.73
C GLU A 34 10.71 3.13 -13.38
N LEU A 35 10.00 3.99 -12.63
CA LEU A 35 8.68 3.65 -12.06
C LEU A 35 7.54 4.01 -13.00
N ARG A 36 7.69 5.06 -13.83
CA ARG A 36 6.72 5.65 -14.75
C ARG A 36 5.52 6.29 -14.04
N PHE A 37 5.06 7.39 -14.61
CA PHE A 37 3.82 8.01 -14.15
C PHE A 37 2.57 7.17 -14.51
N PRO A 38 1.49 7.23 -13.68
CA PRO A 38 1.41 8.00 -12.43
C PRO A 38 2.18 7.34 -11.29
N LEU A 39 2.60 8.17 -10.31
CA LEU A 39 3.35 7.76 -9.12
C LEU A 39 2.54 8.06 -7.86
N PHE A 40 2.76 7.26 -6.80
CA PHE A 40 2.27 7.57 -5.46
C PHE A 40 3.42 8.04 -4.58
N VAL A 41 3.20 9.15 -3.89
CA VAL A 41 4.16 9.77 -2.96
C VAL A 41 3.59 9.70 -1.55
N LYS A 42 4.34 9.10 -0.64
CA LYS A 42 3.90 8.81 0.74
C LYS A 42 4.95 9.22 1.77
N PRO A 43 4.59 9.88 2.86
CA PRO A 43 5.46 9.94 4.05
C PRO A 43 5.57 8.54 4.66
N VAL A 44 6.77 8.14 5.10
CA VAL A 44 7.04 6.73 5.51
C VAL A 44 6.35 6.35 6.82
N ASN A 45 6.24 7.30 7.78
CA ASN A 45 5.75 7.01 9.13
C ASN A 45 4.36 7.56 9.43
N CYS A 46 3.61 8.00 8.42
CA CYS A 46 2.25 8.50 8.58
C CYS A 46 1.22 7.42 8.20
N GLY A 47 0.19 7.29 9.02
CA GLY A 47 -0.96 6.43 8.75
C GLY A 47 -2.15 7.19 8.14
N SER A 48 -3.25 6.49 7.91
CA SER A 48 -4.54 7.08 7.49
C SER A 48 -4.49 7.94 6.24
N SER A 49 -3.64 7.57 5.28
CA SER A 49 -3.43 8.31 4.01
C SER A 49 -2.99 9.78 4.16
N ILE A 50 -2.54 10.22 5.34
CA ILE A 50 -2.10 11.59 5.58
C ILE A 50 -0.83 11.88 4.76
N GLY A 51 -0.89 12.94 3.91
CA GLY A 51 0.25 13.35 3.08
C GLY A 51 0.52 12.45 1.89
N ILE A 52 -0.36 11.48 1.60
CA ILE A 52 -0.28 10.65 0.39
C ILE A 52 -0.88 11.41 -0.79
N ASN A 53 -0.14 11.46 -1.90
CA ASN A 53 -0.58 12.10 -3.13
C ASN A 53 -0.23 11.25 -4.35
N LYS A 54 -1.11 11.28 -5.34
CA LYS A 54 -0.85 10.75 -6.68
C LYS A 54 -0.27 11.87 -7.54
N ALA A 55 0.79 11.57 -8.28
CA ALA A 55 1.44 12.48 -9.21
C ALA A 55 1.37 11.92 -10.62
N ASN A 56 0.90 12.72 -11.59
CA ASN A 56 0.76 12.34 -12.98
C ASN A 56 1.88 12.92 -13.87
N ASP A 57 2.62 13.89 -13.34
CA ASP A 57 3.73 14.57 -14.00
C ASP A 57 4.77 15.08 -12.98
N PHE A 58 5.79 15.78 -13.46
CA PHE A 58 6.89 16.28 -12.63
C PHE A 58 6.48 17.43 -11.70
N GLU A 59 5.52 18.28 -12.08
CA GLU A 59 5.03 19.37 -11.26
C GLU A 59 4.25 18.81 -10.05
N GLU A 60 3.32 17.90 -10.32
CA GLU A 60 2.57 17.20 -9.27
C GLU A 60 3.51 16.34 -8.38
N LEU A 61 4.57 15.74 -8.94
CA LEU A 61 5.55 14.98 -8.17
C LEU A 61 6.32 15.86 -7.18
N ASP A 62 6.77 17.04 -7.61
CA ASP A 62 7.47 17.99 -6.76
C ASP A 62 6.59 18.49 -5.62
N ASP A 63 5.34 18.84 -5.90
CA ASP A 63 4.38 19.27 -4.89
C ASP A 63 3.99 18.16 -3.93
N ALA A 64 3.82 16.93 -4.42
CA ALA A 64 3.55 15.76 -3.60
C ALA A 64 4.71 15.43 -2.66
N VAL A 65 5.96 15.53 -3.14
CA VAL A 65 7.17 15.32 -2.32
C VAL A 65 7.29 16.39 -1.24
N LYS A 66 7.06 17.68 -1.56
CA LYS A 66 7.05 18.77 -0.57
C LYS A 66 5.99 18.53 0.51
N THR A 67 4.78 18.14 0.09
CA THR A 67 3.68 17.82 1.00
C THR A 67 4.07 16.66 1.92
N ALA A 68 4.59 15.57 1.38
CA ALA A 68 5.01 14.42 2.17
C ALA A 68 6.13 14.77 3.16
N PHE A 69 7.10 15.62 2.77
CA PHE A 69 8.15 16.11 3.67
C PHE A 69 7.66 17.05 4.76
N SER A 70 6.47 17.66 4.63
CA SER A 70 5.87 18.41 5.74
C SER A 70 5.40 17.50 6.88
N HIS A 71 5.23 16.22 6.62
CA HIS A 71 4.76 15.21 7.57
C HIS A 71 5.87 14.26 8.07
N ASP A 72 6.91 14.02 7.27
CA ASP A 72 7.98 13.07 7.63
C ASP A 72 9.33 13.47 7.01
N ASN A 73 10.41 12.99 7.60
CA ASN A 73 11.78 13.17 7.10
C ASN A 73 12.17 12.17 5.99
N LYS A 74 11.29 11.25 5.67
CA LYS A 74 11.46 10.22 4.64
C LYS A 74 10.21 10.15 3.80
N VAL A 75 10.41 10.15 2.50
CA VAL A 75 9.33 10.03 1.51
C VAL A 75 9.60 8.81 0.64
N ILE A 76 8.60 7.98 0.46
CA ILE A 76 8.61 6.87 -0.47
C ILE A 76 7.80 7.24 -1.71
N ILE A 77 8.34 6.95 -2.88
CA ILE A 77 7.68 7.13 -4.17
C ILE A 77 7.51 5.75 -4.77
N GLU A 78 6.28 5.40 -5.11
CA GLU A 78 5.90 4.08 -5.59
C GLU A 78 5.26 4.16 -6.97
N GLU A 79 5.44 3.11 -7.78
CA GLU A 79 4.63 2.94 -8.98
C GLU A 79 3.15 2.79 -8.64
N PHE A 80 2.28 3.29 -9.49
CA PHE A 80 0.84 3.09 -9.34
C PHE A 80 0.44 1.67 -9.76
N ILE A 81 -0.10 0.92 -8.83
CA ILE A 81 -0.73 -0.37 -9.12
C ILE A 81 -2.24 -0.14 -9.31
N LYS A 82 -2.69 -0.18 -10.55
CA LYS A 82 -4.13 -0.16 -10.85
C LYS A 82 -4.73 -1.52 -10.56
N GLY A 83 -5.64 -1.59 -9.60
CA GLY A 83 -6.26 -2.86 -9.21
C GLY A 83 -7.33 -2.70 -8.14
N ARG A 84 -7.86 -3.84 -7.72
CA ARG A 84 -8.83 -3.96 -6.61
C ARG A 84 -8.06 -3.90 -5.29
N GLU A 85 -8.62 -3.20 -4.31
CA GLU A 85 -8.06 -3.13 -2.95
C GLU A 85 -8.63 -4.27 -2.11
N LEU A 86 -7.73 -5.13 -1.60
CA LEU A 86 -8.08 -6.32 -0.84
C LEU A 86 -7.43 -6.27 0.54
N GLU A 87 -8.15 -6.74 1.55
CA GLU A 87 -7.68 -6.77 2.93
C GLU A 87 -7.79 -8.16 3.54
N VAL A 88 -6.82 -8.53 4.37
CA VAL A 88 -6.81 -9.80 5.10
C VAL A 88 -6.40 -9.56 6.55
N ALA A 89 -7.25 -9.94 7.50
CA ALA A 89 -6.84 -10.00 8.90
C ALA A 89 -6.02 -11.28 9.16
N VAL A 90 -4.87 -11.12 9.80
CA VAL A 90 -4.02 -12.25 10.24
C VAL A 90 -3.87 -12.18 11.74
N ALA A 91 -4.21 -13.26 12.43
CA ALA A 91 -4.14 -13.32 13.89
C ALA A 91 -3.37 -14.55 14.38
N GLY A 92 -2.70 -14.39 15.53
CA GLY A 92 -1.99 -15.47 16.21
C GLY A 92 -0.54 -15.15 16.53
N TYR A 93 0.18 -16.17 16.99
CA TYR A 93 1.58 -16.09 17.38
C TYR A 93 2.41 -17.11 16.59
N ASP A 94 2.56 -18.33 17.09
CA ASP A 94 3.38 -19.36 16.48
C ASP A 94 2.70 -20.00 15.25
N SER A 95 1.37 -20.08 15.28
CA SER A 95 0.55 -20.65 14.21
C SER A 95 -0.52 -19.62 13.78
N PRO A 96 -0.12 -18.54 13.10
CA PRO A 96 -1.08 -17.52 12.66
C PRO A 96 -2.03 -18.07 11.59
N TYR A 97 -3.24 -17.55 11.60
CA TYR A 97 -4.29 -17.85 10.63
C TYR A 97 -4.83 -16.57 10.00
N ALA A 98 -5.35 -16.67 8.78
CA ALA A 98 -5.91 -15.57 8.02
C ALA A 98 -7.43 -15.67 7.92
N SER A 99 -8.11 -14.53 7.96
CA SER A 99 -9.54 -14.40 7.66
C SER A 99 -9.85 -14.75 6.19
N TYR A 100 -11.11 -14.67 5.80
CA TYR A 100 -11.46 -14.46 4.39
C TYR A 100 -10.86 -13.13 3.91
N VAL A 101 -10.63 -13.05 2.58
CA VAL A 101 -10.24 -11.80 1.92
C VAL A 101 -11.47 -10.89 1.84
N GLY A 102 -11.33 -9.65 2.28
CA GLY A 102 -12.28 -8.58 2.04
C GLY A 102 -11.86 -7.73 0.86
N GLU A 103 -12.80 -7.08 0.19
CA GLU A 103 -12.56 -6.08 -0.84
C GLU A 103 -13.17 -4.76 -0.43
N ILE A 104 -12.39 -3.68 -0.61
CA ILE A 104 -12.86 -2.31 -0.47
C ILE A 104 -13.13 -1.78 -1.87
N LYS A 105 -14.40 -1.54 -2.19
CA LYS A 105 -14.79 -0.84 -3.41
C LYS A 105 -14.88 0.65 -3.10
N ALA A 106 -13.84 1.38 -3.48
CA ALA A 106 -13.82 2.83 -3.33
C ALA A 106 -14.85 3.48 -4.25
N CYS A 107 -15.50 4.52 -3.77
CA CYS A 107 -16.40 5.34 -4.60
C CYS A 107 -15.66 6.26 -5.59
N ASN A 108 -14.34 6.44 -5.41
CA ASN A 108 -13.45 7.28 -6.22
C ASN A 108 -12.26 6.48 -6.76
N ASP A 109 -11.53 7.05 -7.72
CA ASP A 109 -10.30 6.47 -8.31
C ASP A 109 -9.17 6.21 -7.30
N PHE A 110 -9.29 6.74 -6.08
CA PHE A 110 -8.33 6.56 -4.99
C PHE A 110 -9.05 6.54 -3.64
N TYR A 111 -8.74 5.55 -2.80
CA TYR A 111 -9.25 5.41 -1.43
C TYR A 111 -8.44 6.28 -0.47
N ASP A 112 -8.66 7.59 -0.54
CA ASP A 112 -8.01 8.60 0.30
C ASP A 112 -8.65 8.73 1.70
N TYR A 113 -8.15 9.71 2.46
CA TYR A 113 -8.66 9.99 3.80
C TYR A 113 -10.16 10.33 3.79
N ASP A 114 -10.62 11.10 2.80
CA ASP A 114 -12.02 11.53 2.70
C ASP A 114 -12.93 10.35 2.36
N ALA A 115 -12.50 9.46 1.46
CA ALA A 115 -13.21 8.23 1.15
C ALA A 115 -13.25 7.27 2.38
N LYS A 116 -12.18 7.25 3.20
CA LYS A 116 -12.09 6.40 4.40
C LYS A 116 -12.99 6.86 5.55
N TYR A 117 -13.10 8.17 5.77
CA TYR A 117 -13.67 8.70 7.02
C TYR A 117 -14.79 9.73 6.85
N VAL A 118 -14.93 10.34 5.68
CA VAL A 118 -15.86 11.45 5.45
C VAL A 118 -17.03 11.08 4.57
N LEU A 119 -16.79 10.42 3.44
CA LEU A 119 -17.83 10.16 2.44
C LEU A 119 -18.70 8.93 2.74
N GLY A 120 -18.18 7.95 3.49
CA GLY A 120 -18.95 6.77 3.92
C GLY A 120 -19.49 5.86 2.80
N ASP A 121 -19.12 6.15 1.55
CA ASP A 121 -19.70 5.49 0.36
C ASP A 121 -18.87 4.28 -0.13
N SER A 122 -17.84 3.86 0.64
CA SER A 122 -17.07 2.67 0.29
C SER A 122 -17.84 1.41 0.66
N GLU A 123 -18.00 0.50 -0.28
CA GLU A 123 -18.65 -0.80 -0.07
C GLU A 123 -17.59 -1.83 0.37
N LEU A 124 -17.80 -2.45 1.52
CA LEU A 124 -16.99 -3.56 2.00
C LEU A 124 -17.65 -4.90 1.64
N CYS A 125 -16.98 -5.67 0.78
CA CYS A 125 -17.43 -7.00 0.38
C CYS A 125 -16.63 -8.09 1.08
N ILE A 126 -17.24 -8.86 1.98
CA ILE A 126 -16.61 -10.00 2.68
C ILE A 126 -17.49 -11.23 2.54
N PRO A 127 -17.00 -12.32 1.93
CA PRO A 127 -15.73 -12.45 1.23
C PRO A 127 -15.71 -11.63 -0.07
N ALA A 128 -14.52 -11.27 -0.53
CA ALA A 128 -14.30 -10.68 -1.83
C ALA A 128 -14.74 -11.64 -2.94
N ASP A 129 -15.28 -11.09 -4.03
CA ASP A 129 -15.69 -11.88 -5.22
C ASP A 129 -14.45 -12.22 -6.07
N ILE A 130 -13.72 -13.26 -5.63
CA ILE A 130 -12.54 -13.86 -6.28
C ILE A 130 -12.66 -15.38 -6.21
N ASP A 131 -11.98 -16.08 -7.12
CA ASP A 131 -11.96 -17.54 -7.10
C ASP A 131 -11.24 -18.12 -5.87
N ASP A 132 -11.52 -19.39 -5.56
CA ASP A 132 -10.97 -20.06 -4.36
C ASP A 132 -9.45 -20.19 -4.40
N GLU A 133 -8.84 -20.31 -5.57
CA GLU A 133 -7.39 -20.44 -5.73
C GLU A 133 -6.72 -19.09 -5.40
N LYS A 134 -7.26 -18.00 -5.90
CA LYS A 134 -6.79 -16.64 -5.60
C LYS A 134 -7.04 -16.28 -4.13
N MET A 135 -8.18 -16.65 -3.57
CA MET A 135 -8.48 -16.50 -2.15
C MET A 135 -7.40 -17.17 -1.28
N LYS A 136 -7.03 -18.40 -1.65
CA LYS A 136 -6.00 -19.16 -0.96
C LYS A 136 -4.62 -18.52 -1.11
N GLU A 137 -4.22 -18.11 -2.33
CA GLU A 137 -2.94 -17.45 -2.62
C GLU A 137 -2.74 -16.21 -1.75
N ILE A 138 -3.76 -15.32 -1.71
CA ILE A 138 -3.69 -14.07 -0.95
C ILE A 138 -3.57 -14.34 0.55
N ARG A 139 -4.36 -15.26 1.08
CA ARG A 139 -4.31 -15.64 2.50
C ARG A 139 -2.97 -16.25 2.91
N GLU A 140 -2.39 -17.11 2.08
CA GLU A 140 -1.07 -17.70 2.31
C GLU A 140 0.02 -16.64 2.25
N THR A 141 -0.08 -15.70 1.31
CA THR A 141 0.83 -14.56 1.18
C THR A 141 0.75 -13.64 2.39
N ALA A 142 -0.47 -13.36 2.90
CA ALA A 142 -0.67 -12.56 4.11
C ALA A 142 -0.02 -13.21 5.34
N ILE A 143 -0.23 -14.52 5.55
CA ILE A 143 0.41 -15.28 6.64
C ILE A 143 1.94 -15.27 6.48
N LYS A 144 2.44 -15.43 5.26
CA LYS A 144 3.88 -15.39 4.98
C LYS A 144 4.48 -14.04 5.31
N ALA A 145 3.86 -12.95 4.84
CA ALA A 145 4.29 -11.58 5.16
C ALA A 145 4.28 -11.31 6.66
N TYR A 146 3.21 -11.68 7.34
CA TYR A 146 3.08 -11.56 8.80
C TYR A 146 4.24 -12.23 9.55
N LYS A 147 4.59 -13.47 9.16
CA LYS A 147 5.69 -14.23 9.78
C LYS A 147 7.06 -13.63 9.51
N VAL A 148 7.36 -13.27 8.25
CA VAL A 148 8.69 -12.78 7.87
C VAL A 148 8.97 -11.37 8.40
N LEU A 149 7.92 -10.58 8.65
CA LEU A 149 8.03 -9.28 9.31
C LEU A 149 7.98 -9.37 10.84
N GLY A 150 7.86 -10.58 11.42
CA GLY A 150 7.89 -10.79 12.86
C GLY A 150 6.64 -10.28 13.60
N CYS A 151 5.52 -10.14 12.91
CA CYS A 151 4.27 -9.69 13.49
C CYS A 151 3.72 -10.68 14.53
N LYS A 152 2.97 -10.17 15.52
CA LYS A 152 2.32 -10.96 16.57
C LYS A 152 0.97 -10.33 16.93
N GLY A 153 0.04 -11.18 17.40
CA GLY A 153 -1.30 -10.73 17.79
C GLY A 153 -2.21 -10.60 16.59
N LEU A 154 -2.67 -9.39 16.26
CA LEU A 154 -3.55 -9.11 15.14
C LEU A 154 -2.90 -8.08 14.21
N SER A 155 -2.97 -8.34 12.91
CA SER A 155 -2.59 -7.39 11.87
C SER A 155 -3.59 -7.43 10.71
N ARG A 156 -3.74 -6.33 9.98
CA ARG A 156 -4.40 -6.29 8.68
C ARG A 156 -3.34 -6.16 7.61
N VAL A 157 -3.41 -7.00 6.60
CA VAL A 157 -2.51 -7.02 5.45
C VAL A 157 -3.30 -6.59 4.24
N ASP A 158 -2.86 -5.52 3.59
CA ASP A 158 -3.55 -4.85 2.51
C ASP A 158 -2.84 -5.14 1.18
N PHE A 159 -3.61 -5.43 0.15
CA PHE A 159 -3.13 -5.85 -1.16
C PHE A 159 -3.79 -5.07 -2.28
N PHE A 160 -3.08 -4.94 -3.40
CA PHE A 160 -3.66 -4.64 -4.70
C PHE A 160 -3.70 -5.90 -5.57
N MET A 161 -4.82 -6.13 -6.25
CA MET A 161 -4.94 -7.19 -7.25
C MET A 161 -5.27 -6.57 -8.59
N THR A 162 -4.37 -6.72 -9.57
CA THR A 162 -4.55 -6.18 -10.93
C THR A 162 -5.62 -6.95 -11.70
N GLU A 163 -6.06 -6.40 -12.83
CA GLU A 163 -6.99 -7.08 -13.75
C GLU A 163 -6.46 -8.42 -14.27
N ASN A 164 -5.13 -8.57 -14.35
CA ASN A 164 -4.48 -9.83 -14.75
C ASN A 164 -4.36 -10.85 -13.61
N GLY A 165 -4.83 -10.51 -12.40
CA GLY A 165 -4.75 -11.35 -11.23
C GLY A 165 -3.39 -11.34 -10.51
N ASP A 166 -2.48 -10.44 -10.87
CA ASP A 166 -1.24 -10.23 -10.09
C ASP A 166 -1.56 -9.58 -8.75
N VAL A 167 -0.98 -10.12 -7.68
CA VAL A 167 -1.19 -9.66 -6.31
C VAL A 167 0.07 -8.97 -5.80
N TYR A 168 -0.11 -7.76 -5.27
CA TYR A 168 0.95 -6.93 -4.69
C TYR A 168 0.58 -6.60 -3.24
N LEU A 169 1.48 -6.89 -2.31
CA LEU A 169 1.32 -6.45 -0.93
C LEU A 169 1.58 -4.93 -0.87
N ASN A 170 0.62 -4.19 -0.33
CA ASN A 170 0.73 -2.75 -0.13
C ASN A 170 1.31 -2.44 1.25
N GLU A 171 0.60 -2.79 2.31
CA GLU A 171 1.05 -2.52 3.68
C GLU A 171 0.59 -3.60 4.67
N ILE A 172 1.20 -3.59 5.86
CA ILE A 172 0.78 -4.38 7.00
C ILE A 172 0.55 -3.49 8.21
N ASN A 173 -0.68 -3.50 8.72
CA ASN A 173 -1.11 -2.70 9.86
C ASN A 173 -1.10 -3.56 11.11
N THR A 174 -0.12 -3.37 11.99
CA THR A 174 0.06 -4.14 13.22
C THR A 174 -0.85 -3.69 14.38
N LEU A 175 -1.50 -2.54 14.24
CA LEU A 175 -2.54 -2.00 15.12
C LEU A 175 -3.70 -1.51 14.25
N PRO A 176 -4.46 -2.42 13.60
CA PRO A 176 -5.57 -2.01 12.75
C PRO A 176 -6.64 -1.29 13.57
N GLY A 177 -7.21 -0.23 13.00
CA GLY A 177 -8.36 0.45 13.60
C GLY A 177 -9.59 -0.46 13.57
N PHE A 178 -10.34 -0.48 14.64
CA PHE A 178 -11.66 -1.12 14.73
C PHE A 178 -12.70 -0.01 14.73
N THR A 179 -12.87 0.65 13.60
CA THR A 179 -13.98 1.61 13.40
C THR A 179 -15.23 0.84 13.00
N PRO A 180 -16.40 1.20 13.56
CA PRO A 180 -17.67 0.58 13.21
C PRO A 180 -18.04 0.87 11.77
#